data_9c3c7bf54bf8defa6e35f379c2b2064c
#
_entry.id   9c3c7bf54bf8defa6e35f379c2b2064c
#
_cell.length_a   1.000
_cell.length_b   1.000
_cell.length_c   1.000
_cell.angle_alpha   90.00
_cell.angle_beta   90.00
_cell.angle_gamma   90.00
#
_symmetry.space_group_name_H-M   'P 1'
#
loop_
_entity.id
_entity.type
_entity.pdbx_description
1 polymer ?
#
loop_
_entity_poly.entity_id
_entity_poly.type
_entity_poly.pdbx_seq_one_letter_code
_entity_poly.pdbx_strand_id
1 'polypeptide(L)'
;PAVLAEGKKIIGSAQRRLGGAILQHGSLLLGVDLTMHQAVFPGWPREDPGSGVTCVRALLPEVPPRAALEGALLGGWVATLNIRAAADELTTWERQEAQRLAATRYATPAWTWRR
;
A
#
# COMPACT_ATOMS: atom_id res chain seq x y z
N PRO A 1 -9.59 5.84 -2.87
CA PRO A 1 -10.08 5.40 -1.55
C PRO A 1 -8.95 5.42 -0.54
N ALA A 2 -9.28 5.69 0.71
CA ALA A 2 -8.34 5.67 1.83
C ALA A 2 -9.00 4.98 3.02
N VAL A 3 -8.21 4.27 3.82
CA VAL A 3 -8.64 3.78 5.13
C VAL A 3 -8.17 4.78 6.18
N LEU A 4 -9.06 5.13 7.09
CA LEU A 4 -8.81 6.10 8.14
C LEU A 4 -8.72 5.39 9.49
N ALA A 5 -7.85 5.91 10.34
CA ALA A 5 -7.81 5.61 11.77
C ALA A 5 -7.81 6.95 12.52
N GLU A 6 -8.72 7.10 13.46
CA GLU A 6 -8.93 8.36 14.21
C GLU A 6 -9.08 9.60 13.30
N GLY A 7 -9.80 9.43 12.17
CA GLY A 7 -10.04 10.49 11.20
C GLY A 7 -8.85 10.82 10.29
N LYS A 8 -7.69 10.19 10.47
CA LYS A 8 -6.48 10.40 9.67
C LYS A 8 -6.20 9.20 8.77
N LYS A 9 -5.65 9.46 7.58
CA LYS A 9 -5.32 8.41 6.61
C LYS A 9 -4.19 7.54 7.12
N ILE A 10 -4.44 6.22 7.20
CA ILE A 10 -3.43 5.21 7.54
C ILE A 10 -3.08 4.30 6.36
N ILE A 11 -4.04 4.04 5.44
CA ILE A 11 -3.80 3.28 4.21
C ILE A 11 -4.19 4.12 3.01
N GLY A 12 -3.25 4.29 2.08
CA GLY A 12 -3.55 4.73 0.73
C GLY A 12 -3.78 3.53 -0.17
N SER A 13 -4.87 3.53 -0.95
CA SER A 13 -5.14 2.41 -1.83
C SER A 13 -5.65 2.85 -3.20
N ALA A 14 -5.41 2.01 -4.20
CA ALA A 14 -5.93 2.17 -5.54
C ALA A 14 -6.50 0.84 -6.04
N GLN A 15 -7.48 0.93 -6.91
CA GLN A 15 -8.15 -0.23 -7.50
C GLN A 15 -8.14 -0.11 -9.02
N ARG A 16 -7.85 -1.22 -9.67
CA ARG A 16 -8.01 -1.36 -11.12
C ARG A 16 -8.88 -2.58 -11.41
N ARG A 17 -9.81 -2.42 -12.36
CA ARG A 17 -10.65 -3.51 -12.86
C ARG A 17 -10.28 -3.78 -14.31
N LEU A 18 -10.05 -5.04 -14.64
CA LEU A 18 -9.69 -5.47 -15.99
C LEU A 18 -10.15 -6.91 -16.22
N GLY A 19 -10.88 -7.17 -17.31
CA GLY A 19 -11.26 -8.52 -17.73
C GLY A 19 -12.00 -9.34 -16.66
N GLY A 20 -12.86 -8.70 -15.86
CA GLY A 20 -13.58 -9.37 -14.77
C GLY A 20 -12.76 -9.57 -13.48
N ALA A 21 -11.48 -9.24 -13.49
CA ALA A 21 -10.61 -9.28 -12.33
C ALA A 21 -10.50 -7.90 -11.66
N ILE A 22 -10.23 -7.89 -10.37
CA ILE A 22 -9.99 -6.69 -9.59
C ILE A 22 -8.60 -6.77 -8.97
N LEU A 23 -7.76 -5.79 -9.26
CA LEU A 23 -6.53 -5.56 -8.54
C LEU A 23 -6.75 -4.45 -7.51
N GLN A 24 -6.65 -4.79 -6.25
CA GLN A 24 -6.61 -3.83 -5.15
C GLN A 24 -5.20 -3.84 -4.56
N HIS A 25 -4.58 -2.66 -4.47
CA HIS A 25 -3.29 -2.52 -3.80
C HIS A 25 -3.28 -1.27 -2.93
N GLY A 26 -2.37 -1.24 -1.98
CA GLY A 26 -2.24 -0.11 -1.08
C GLY A 26 -0.97 -0.17 -0.25
N SER A 27 -0.76 0.89 0.52
CA SER A 27 0.35 0.98 1.48
C SER A 27 -0.20 1.30 2.86
N LEU A 28 0.05 0.40 3.81
CA LEU A 28 -0.17 0.66 5.24
C LEU A 28 1.05 1.42 5.79
N LEU A 29 0.82 2.59 6.36
CA LEU A 29 1.88 3.40 6.96
C LEU A 29 2.27 2.80 8.32
N LEU A 30 3.47 2.23 8.42
CA LEU A 30 4.01 1.73 9.70
C LEU A 30 4.65 2.85 10.52
N GLY A 31 5.23 3.84 9.86
CA GLY A 31 5.80 5.05 10.43
C GLY A 31 5.80 6.17 9.40
N VAL A 32 5.94 7.40 9.85
CA VAL A 32 6.07 8.59 8.99
C VAL A 32 7.30 9.37 9.43
N ASP A 33 8.21 9.64 8.50
CA ASP A 33 9.31 10.57 8.69
C ASP A 33 8.88 11.95 8.16
N LEU A 34 8.43 12.81 9.07
CA LEU A 34 7.96 14.15 8.73
C LEU A 34 9.08 15.05 8.24
N THR A 35 10.30 14.86 8.71
CA THR A 35 11.46 15.65 8.29
C THR A 35 11.80 15.36 6.83
N MET A 36 11.87 14.07 6.48
CA MET A 36 12.07 13.67 5.07
C MET A 36 10.91 14.11 4.19
N HIS A 37 9.67 13.95 4.68
CA HIS A 37 8.49 14.36 3.95
C HIS A 37 8.52 15.85 3.58
N GLN A 38 8.84 16.71 4.53
CA GLN A 38 8.98 18.16 4.32
C GLN A 38 10.13 18.51 3.37
N ALA A 39 11.23 17.77 3.42
CA ALA A 39 12.36 17.98 2.52
C ALA A 39 12.00 17.67 1.05
N VAL A 40 11.18 16.64 0.83
CA VAL A 40 10.74 16.22 -0.52
C VAL A 40 9.57 17.05 -1.03
N PHE A 41 8.70 17.52 -0.13
CA PHE A 41 7.52 18.32 -0.46
C PHE A 41 7.56 19.69 0.23
N PRO A 42 8.35 20.65 -0.26
CA PRO A 42 8.57 21.93 0.42
C PRO A 42 7.31 22.80 0.53
N GLY A 43 6.28 22.52 -0.27
CA GLY A 43 4.96 23.18 -0.19
C GLY A 43 3.98 22.51 0.80
N TRP A 44 4.40 21.45 1.49
CA TRP A 44 3.55 20.80 2.49
C TRP A 44 3.37 21.70 3.72
N PRO A 45 2.15 21.82 4.29
CA PRO A 45 1.91 22.67 5.44
C PRO A 45 2.85 22.33 6.60
N ARG A 46 3.64 23.34 7.04
CA ARG A 46 4.59 23.18 8.15
C ARG A 46 3.89 23.22 9.52
N GLU A 47 2.72 23.83 9.57
CA GLU A 47 1.98 24.07 10.80
C GLU A 47 1.35 22.81 11.39
N ASP A 48 0.96 21.84 10.54
CA ASP A 48 0.58 20.49 10.97
C ASP A 48 0.90 19.47 9.86
N PRO A 49 2.15 19.07 9.72
CA PRO A 49 2.56 18.12 8.69
C PRO A 49 1.96 16.72 8.86
N GLY A 50 1.36 16.42 10.03
CA GLY A 50 0.67 15.17 10.32
C GLY A 50 -0.85 15.25 10.28
N SER A 51 -1.45 16.41 9.95
CA SER A 51 -2.91 16.62 10.09
C SER A 51 -3.78 15.64 9.30
N GLY A 52 -3.33 15.20 8.14
CA GLY A 52 -4.11 14.31 7.26
C GLY A 52 -3.69 12.84 7.28
N VAL A 53 -2.61 12.48 7.98
CA VAL A 53 -2.06 11.12 7.99
C VAL A 53 -1.71 10.64 9.38
N THR A 54 -1.80 9.32 9.58
CA THR A 54 -1.31 8.63 10.79
C THR A 54 -0.60 7.35 10.39
N CYS A 55 0.01 6.66 11.35
CA CYS A 55 0.72 5.42 11.11
C CYS A 55 0.55 4.46 12.28
N VAL A 56 0.87 3.19 12.08
CA VAL A 56 0.75 2.15 13.11
C VAL A 56 1.51 2.53 14.38
N ARG A 57 2.73 3.06 14.23
CA ARG A 57 3.59 3.48 15.36
C ARG A 57 3.00 4.63 16.19
N ALA A 58 2.14 5.45 15.61
CA ALA A 58 1.47 6.53 16.33
C ALA A 58 0.22 6.05 17.09
N LEU A 59 -0.34 4.91 16.71
CA LEU A 59 -1.59 4.39 17.25
C LEU A 59 -1.39 3.23 18.24
N LEU A 60 -0.27 2.52 18.13
CA LEU A 60 0.02 1.35 18.96
C LEU A 60 1.32 1.54 19.74
N PRO A 61 1.40 1.02 20.98
CA PRO A 61 2.64 1.07 21.76
C PRO A 61 3.83 0.43 21.07
N GLU A 62 3.58 -0.61 20.25
CA GLU A 62 4.57 -1.32 19.46
C GLU A 62 4.00 -1.66 18.09
N VAL A 63 4.84 -1.58 17.06
CA VAL A 63 4.45 -2.00 15.70
C VAL A 63 4.41 -3.52 15.66
N PRO A 64 3.25 -4.14 15.38
CA PRO A 64 3.15 -5.58 15.31
C PRO A 64 4.05 -6.17 14.22
N PRO A 65 4.51 -7.41 14.36
CA PRO A 65 5.27 -8.08 13.32
C PRO A 65 4.44 -8.21 12.04
N ARG A 66 5.12 -8.24 10.90
CA ARG A 66 4.50 -8.26 9.56
C ARG A 66 3.41 -9.33 9.43
N ALA A 67 3.68 -10.55 9.91
CA ALA A 67 2.71 -11.65 9.85
C ALA A 67 1.41 -11.35 10.60
N ALA A 68 1.48 -10.65 11.73
CA ALA A 68 0.29 -10.24 12.48
C ALA A 68 -0.52 -9.18 11.72
N LEU A 69 0.14 -8.22 11.07
CA LEU A 69 -0.53 -7.21 10.23
C LEU A 69 -1.18 -7.85 9.00
N GLU A 70 -0.48 -8.76 8.33
CA GLU A 70 -1.02 -9.51 7.19
C GLU A 70 -2.23 -10.36 7.60
N GLY A 71 -2.14 -11.05 8.74
CA GLY A 71 -3.25 -11.83 9.28
C GLY A 71 -4.46 -10.98 9.64
N ALA A 72 -4.27 -9.82 10.23
CA ALA A 72 -5.35 -8.89 10.58
C ALA A 72 -6.04 -8.33 9.32
N LEU A 73 -5.28 -7.93 8.30
CA LEU A 73 -5.82 -7.46 7.02
C LEU A 73 -6.61 -8.55 6.30
N LEU A 74 -6.04 -9.76 6.23
CA LEU A 74 -6.70 -10.91 5.61
C LEU A 74 -7.99 -11.29 6.34
N GLY A 75 -7.94 -11.35 7.68
CA GLY A 75 -9.10 -11.62 8.51
C GLY A 75 -10.22 -10.61 8.30
N GLY A 76 -9.90 -9.33 8.22
CA GLY A 76 -10.85 -8.26 7.91
C GLY A 76 -11.50 -8.45 6.53
N TRP A 77 -10.75 -8.82 5.51
CA TRP A 77 -11.29 -9.06 4.17
C TRP A 77 -12.18 -10.30 4.13
N VAL A 78 -11.74 -11.42 4.72
CA VAL A 78 -12.53 -12.65 4.81
C VAL A 78 -13.87 -12.37 5.48
N ALA A 79 -13.88 -11.68 6.61
CA ALA A 79 -15.10 -11.36 7.35
C ALA A 79 -16.02 -10.39 6.60
N THR A 80 -15.45 -9.35 5.95
CA THR A 80 -16.24 -8.28 5.31
C THR A 80 -16.80 -8.72 3.96
N LEU A 81 -16.01 -9.46 3.18
CA LEU A 81 -16.38 -9.86 1.82
C LEU A 81 -16.99 -11.27 1.74
N ASN A 82 -17.03 -11.99 2.87
CA ASN A 82 -17.48 -13.39 2.93
C ASN A 82 -16.78 -14.28 1.88
N ILE A 83 -15.45 -14.12 1.76
CA ILE A 83 -14.62 -14.87 0.82
C ILE A 83 -13.82 -15.96 1.55
N ARG A 84 -13.36 -16.94 0.80
CA ARG A 84 -12.31 -17.85 1.25
C ARG A 84 -10.98 -17.34 0.72
N ALA A 85 -9.98 -17.32 1.58
CA ALA A 85 -8.61 -16.99 1.19
C ALA A 85 -7.71 -18.19 1.44
N ALA A 86 -6.85 -18.49 0.48
CA ALA A 86 -5.81 -19.50 0.59
C ALA A 86 -4.46 -18.88 0.21
N ALA A 87 -3.41 -19.29 0.91
CA ALA A 87 -2.05 -18.97 0.48
C ALA A 87 -1.76 -19.73 -0.81
N ASP A 88 -1.17 -19.05 -1.77
CA ASP A 88 -0.76 -19.63 -3.05
C ASP A 88 0.55 -19.00 -3.51
N GLU A 89 1.21 -19.63 -4.47
CA GLU A 89 2.42 -19.15 -5.08
C GLU A 89 2.20 -18.74 -6.53
N LEU A 90 3.02 -17.81 -6.99
CA LEU A 90 3.02 -17.46 -8.41
C LEU A 90 3.40 -18.68 -9.26
N THR A 91 2.62 -18.92 -10.30
CA THR A 91 2.95 -19.92 -11.31
C THR A 91 4.25 -19.56 -12.05
N THR A 92 4.83 -20.53 -12.70
CA THR A 92 6.03 -20.29 -13.56
C THR A 92 5.75 -19.22 -14.62
N TRP A 93 4.58 -19.27 -15.25
CA TRP A 93 4.16 -18.29 -16.25
C TRP A 93 4.06 -16.88 -15.67
N GLU A 94 3.42 -16.71 -14.52
CA GLU A 94 3.29 -15.41 -13.86
C GLU A 94 4.65 -14.83 -13.48
N ARG A 95 5.56 -15.65 -12.99
CA ARG A 95 6.94 -15.23 -12.67
C ARG A 95 7.69 -14.76 -13.93
N GLN A 96 7.61 -15.51 -15.02
CA GLN A 96 8.25 -15.16 -16.29
C GLN A 96 7.65 -13.88 -16.88
N GLU A 97 6.33 -13.73 -16.85
CA GLU A 97 5.66 -12.55 -17.36
C GLU A 97 5.98 -11.30 -16.51
N ALA A 98 6.06 -11.43 -15.19
CA ALA A 98 6.49 -10.35 -14.30
C ALA A 98 7.93 -9.90 -14.63
N GLN A 99 8.85 -10.83 -14.83
CA GLN A 99 10.23 -10.52 -15.26
C GLN A 99 10.29 -9.85 -16.62
N ARG A 100 9.53 -10.36 -17.58
CA ARG A 100 9.42 -9.74 -18.92
C ARG A 100 8.90 -8.30 -18.82
N LEU A 101 7.82 -8.06 -18.09
CA LEU A 101 7.24 -6.74 -17.90
C LEU A 101 8.18 -5.79 -17.14
N ALA A 102 8.89 -6.29 -16.14
CA ALA A 102 9.90 -5.51 -15.43
C ALA A 102 10.98 -5.02 -16.43
N ALA A 103 11.55 -5.91 -17.21
CA ALA A 103 12.64 -5.57 -18.14
C ALA A 103 12.19 -4.68 -19.31
N THR A 104 11.02 -4.97 -19.92
CA THR A 104 10.60 -4.32 -21.17
C THR A 104 9.75 -3.07 -20.97
N ARG A 105 9.22 -2.86 -19.77
CA ARG A 105 8.32 -1.75 -19.48
C ARG A 105 8.73 -0.99 -18.22
N TYR A 106 8.67 -1.61 -17.06
CA TYR A 106 8.74 -0.91 -15.77
C TYR A 106 10.13 -0.42 -15.39
N ALA A 107 11.20 -1.09 -15.84
CA ALA A 107 12.57 -0.65 -15.64
C ALA A 107 13.09 0.27 -16.76
N THR A 108 12.24 0.71 -17.69
CA THR A 108 12.65 1.57 -18.79
C THR A 108 12.58 3.06 -18.43
N PRO A 109 13.49 3.90 -18.97
CA PRO A 109 13.40 5.36 -18.82
C PRO A 109 12.06 5.91 -19.33
N ALA A 110 11.52 5.36 -20.43
CA ALA A 110 10.24 5.76 -20.99
C ALA A 110 9.06 5.55 -20.02
N TRP A 111 9.13 4.56 -19.15
CA TRP A 111 8.15 4.39 -18.08
C TRP A 111 8.40 5.33 -16.91
N THR A 112 9.64 5.40 -16.44
CA THR A 112 10.03 6.17 -15.24
C THR A 112 9.80 7.67 -15.42
N TRP A 113 10.08 8.19 -16.60
CA TRP A 113 10.00 9.63 -16.91
C TRP A 113 8.75 10.03 -17.70
N ARG A 114 7.76 9.15 -17.86
CA ARG A 114 6.50 9.52 -18.48
C ARG A 114 5.79 10.57 -17.62
N ARG A 115 5.34 11.62 -18.26
CA ARG A 115 4.49 12.67 -17.69
C ARG A 115 3.05 12.47 -18.14
#